data_dc764bb2daa9097224fdfa5f23e4f603
#
_entry.id   dc764bb2daa9097224fdfa5f23e4f603
#
_cell.length_a   1.000
_cell.length_b   1.000
_cell.length_c   1.000
_cell.angle_alpha   90.00
_cell.angle_beta   90.00
_cell.angle_gamma   90.00
#
_symmetry.space_group_name_H-M   'P 1'
#
loop_
_entity.id
_entity.type
_entity.pdbx_description
1 polymer ?
#
loop_
_entity_poly.entity_id
_entity_poly.type
_entity_poly.pdbx_seq_one_letter_code
_entity_poly.pdbx_strand_id
1 'polypeptide(L)'
;MSVEVKLPTLLRSQADGQASIEADGSTVGDVMESLVDRFPGLRSSLLGDDGGLHKFVNVYKNDDDIRYLEQLDTVVVDGDVLSILPAVAGG
;
A
#
# COMPACT_ATOMS: atom_id res chain seq x y z
N MET A 1 -10.07 -5.03 -12.17
CA MET A 1 -9.72 -3.62 -11.95
C MET A 1 -8.32 -3.54 -11.41
N SER A 2 -7.50 -2.70 -11.97
CA SER A 2 -6.11 -2.65 -11.54
C SER A 2 -5.74 -1.24 -11.14
N VAL A 3 -4.99 -1.15 -10.04
CA VAL A 3 -4.44 0.11 -9.57
C VAL A 3 -2.93 0.00 -9.55
N GLU A 4 -2.28 1.12 -9.73
CA GLU A 4 -0.82 1.18 -9.64
C GLU A 4 -0.44 1.45 -8.19
N VAL A 5 0.50 0.65 -7.66
CA VAL A 5 1.01 0.85 -6.31
C VAL A 5 2.47 1.25 -6.41
N LYS A 6 2.79 2.44 -5.92
CA LYS A 6 4.16 2.95 -5.92
C LYS A 6 4.81 2.65 -4.58
N LEU A 7 5.99 2.04 -4.64
CA LEU A 7 6.72 1.62 -3.45
C LEU A 7 7.89 2.57 -3.17
N PRO A 8 8.13 2.88 -1.89
CA PRO A 8 9.34 3.63 -1.53
C PRO A 8 10.57 2.75 -1.71
N THR A 9 11.72 3.40 -1.83
CA THR A 9 12.98 2.70 -2.06
C THR A 9 13.22 1.58 -1.05
N LEU A 10 12.85 1.81 0.21
CA LEU A 10 13.07 0.83 1.28
C LEU A 10 12.35 -0.49 1.05
N LEU A 11 11.21 -0.47 0.35
CA LEU A 11 10.39 -1.65 0.17
C LEU A 11 10.59 -2.34 -1.17
N ARG A 12 11.32 -1.72 -2.07
CA ARG A 12 11.49 -2.27 -3.42
C ARG A 12 12.20 -3.61 -3.44
N SER A 13 13.13 -3.83 -2.52
CA SER A 13 13.85 -5.11 -2.44
C SER A 13 12.92 -6.27 -2.07
N GLN A 14 11.80 -5.98 -1.40
CA GLN A 14 10.81 -6.99 -1.05
C GLN A 14 9.86 -7.28 -2.22
N ALA A 15 9.97 -6.52 -3.30
CA ALA A 15 9.10 -6.63 -4.46
C ALA A 15 9.94 -6.77 -5.75
N ASP A 16 10.99 -7.56 -5.70
CA ASP A 16 11.87 -7.82 -6.84
C ASP A 16 12.48 -6.55 -7.44
N GLY A 17 12.67 -5.52 -6.62
CA GLY A 17 13.28 -4.26 -7.05
C GLY A 17 12.33 -3.34 -7.78
N GLN A 18 11.05 -3.66 -7.85
CA GLN A 18 10.07 -2.86 -8.61
C GLN A 18 9.70 -1.58 -7.87
N ALA A 19 9.71 -0.46 -8.59
CA ALA A 19 9.30 0.83 -8.03
C ALA A 19 7.78 0.95 -8.01
N SER A 20 7.08 0.28 -8.91
CA SER A 20 5.62 0.26 -8.94
C SER A 20 5.14 -1.11 -9.37
N ILE A 21 3.96 -1.47 -8.90
CA ILE A 21 3.35 -2.77 -9.15
C ILE A 21 1.88 -2.53 -9.45
N GLU A 22 1.34 -3.22 -10.46
CA GLU A 22 -0.10 -3.22 -10.66
C GLU A 22 -0.73 -4.31 -9.80
N ALA A 23 -1.80 -3.98 -9.11
CA ALA A 23 -2.49 -4.89 -8.23
C ALA A 23 -3.99 -4.73 -8.38
N ASP A 24 -4.72 -5.80 -8.08
CA ASP A 24 -6.18 -5.81 -8.19
C ASP A 24 -6.83 -5.64 -6.82
N GLY A 25 -7.98 -5.02 -6.82
CA GLY A 25 -8.76 -4.88 -5.61
C GLY A 25 -9.83 -3.81 -5.78
N SER A 26 -10.83 -3.86 -4.92
CA SER A 26 -11.91 -2.87 -4.89
C SER A 26 -11.70 -1.83 -3.78
N THR A 27 -10.87 -2.16 -2.80
CA THR A 27 -10.52 -1.26 -1.71
C THR A 27 -9.01 -1.28 -1.52
N VAL A 28 -8.52 -0.30 -0.76
CA VAL A 28 -7.09 -0.27 -0.43
C VAL A 28 -6.68 -1.57 0.28
N GLY A 29 -7.53 -2.07 1.18
CA GLY A 29 -7.24 -3.32 1.87
C GLY A 29 -7.10 -4.50 0.94
N ASP A 30 -7.99 -4.61 -0.05
CA ASP A 30 -7.90 -5.67 -1.06
C ASP A 30 -6.59 -5.59 -1.83
N VAL A 31 -6.19 -4.38 -2.20
CA VAL A 31 -4.95 -4.16 -2.94
C VAL A 31 -3.75 -4.57 -2.08
N MET A 32 -3.76 -4.19 -0.79
CA MET A 32 -2.67 -4.58 0.11
C MET A 32 -2.58 -6.08 0.25
N GLU A 33 -3.71 -6.78 0.39
CA GLU A 33 -3.71 -8.24 0.48
C GLU A 33 -3.17 -8.87 -0.80
N SER A 34 -3.54 -8.34 -1.96
CA SER A 34 -3.02 -8.82 -3.24
C SER A 34 -1.50 -8.68 -3.30
N LEU A 35 -0.98 -7.55 -2.81
CA LEU A 35 0.47 -7.32 -2.79
C LEU A 35 1.19 -8.31 -1.89
N VAL A 36 0.68 -8.53 -0.68
CA VAL A 36 1.38 -9.41 0.27
C VAL A 36 1.26 -10.88 -0.12
N ASP A 37 0.23 -11.23 -0.89
CA ASP A 37 0.13 -12.58 -1.44
C ASP A 37 1.20 -12.83 -2.50
N ARG A 38 1.49 -11.82 -3.31
CA ARG A 38 2.51 -11.94 -4.36
C ARG A 38 3.92 -11.76 -3.81
N PHE A 39 4.07 -10.88 -2.83
CA PHE A 39 5.36 -10.57 -2.22
C PHE A 39 5.23 -10.67 -0.70
N PRO A 40 5.31 -11.90 -0.15
CA PRO A 40 5.08 -12.08 1.29
C PRO A 40 6.00 -11.27 2.19
N GLY A 41 7.18 -10.90 1.70
CA GLY A 41 8.08 -10.05 2.46
C GLY A 41 7.54 -8.67 2.75
N LEU A 42 6.52 -8.21 2.01
CA LEU A 42 5.90 -6.91 2.25
C LEU A 42 4.93 -6.93 3.43
N ARG A 43 4.47 -8.10 3.86
CA ARG A 43 3.44 -8.17 4.90
C ARG A 43 3.86 -7.45 6.17
N SER A 44 5.05 -7.73 6.66
CA SER A 44 5.52 -7.12 7.92
C SER A 44 5.79 -5.63 7.78
N SER A 45 6.00 -5.16 6.56
CA SER A 45 6.25 -3.74 6.30
C SER A 45 4.97 -2.95 6.07
N LEU A 46 3.94 -3.59 5.51
CA LEU A 46 2.70 -2.91 5.13
C LEU A 46 1.59 -3.11 6.15
N LEU A 47 1.54 -4.26 6.80
CA LEU A 47 0.45 -4.60 7.70
C LEU A 47 0.98 -4.81 9.11
N GLY A 48 0.21 -4.38 10.10
CA GLY A 48 0.53 -4.63 11.50
C GLY A 48 0.00 -5.97 11.96
N ASP A 49 0.26 -6.31 13.23
CA ASP A 49 -0.15 -7.58 13.81
C ASP A 49 -1.66 -7.74 13.86
N ASP A 50 -2.38 -6.64 13.88
CA ASP A 50 -3.84 -6.65 13.93
C ASP A 50 -4.48 -6.78 12.55
N GLY A 51 -3.67 -6.93 11.50
CA GLY A 51 -4.17 -7.00 10.14
C GLY A 51 -4.45 -5.65 9.50
N GLY A 52 -4.34 -4.57 10.26
CA GLY A 52 -4.49 -3.24 9.70
C GLY A 52 -3.19 -2.70 9.13
N LEU A 53 -3.23 -1.48 8.62
CA LEU A 53 -2.06 -0.85 8.04
C LEU A 53 -0.98 -0.63 9.12
N HIS A 54 0.27 -0.91 8.76
CA HIS A 54 1.37 -0.71 9.70
C HIS A 54 1.48 0.78 10.06
N LYS A 55 1.71 1.07 11.33
CA LYS A 55 1.70 2.46 11.84
C LYS A 55 2.82 3.32 11.26
N PHE A 56 3.87 2.71 10.75
CA PHE A 56 4.99 3.44 10.15
C PHE A 56 4.87 3.56 8.64
N VAL A 57 3.68 3.28 8.09
CA VAL A 57 3.43 3.37 6.66
C VAL A 57 2.27 4.32 6.42
N ASN A 58 2.46 5.24 5.49
CA ASN A 58 1.38 6.08 4.98
C ASN A 58 1.02 5.62 3.59
N VAL A 59 -0.27 5.63 3.28
CA VAL A 59 -0.75 5.31 1.93
C VAL A 59 -1.58 6.48 1.43
N TYR A 60 -1.30 6.91 0.21
CA TYR A 60 -2.05 7.97 -0.45
C TYR A 60 -2.79 7.37 -1.64
N LYS A 61 -4.08 7.66 -1.73
CA LYS A 61 -4.86 7.36 -2.92
C LYS A 61 -4.82 8.60 -3.79
N ASN A 62 -4.09 8.51 -4.89
CA ASN A 62 -3.77 9.67 -5.71
C ASN A 62 -3.03 10.68 -4.81
N ASP A 63 -3.63 11.82 -4.49
CA ASP A 63 -3.00 12.81 -3.63
C ASP A 63 -3.57 12.86 -2.21
N ASP A 64 -4.48 11.95 -1.86
CA ASP A 64 -5.19 11.99 -0.59
C ASP A 64 -4.70 10.90 0.36
N ASP A 65 -4.33 11.28 1.58
CA ASP A 65 -3.95 10.33 2.62
C ASP A 65 -5.18 9.54 3.03
N ILE A 66 -5.10 8.20 2.97
CA ILE A 66 -6.26 7.36 3.25
C ILE A 66 -6.72 7.44 4.70
N ARG A 67 -5.89 7.94 5.61
CA ARG A 67 -6.32 8.13 7.00
C ARG A 67 -7.42 9.17 7.12
N TYR A 68 -7.53 10.08 6.16
CA TYR A 68 -8.59 11.08 6.08
C TYR A 68 -9.73 10.65 5.16
N LEU A 69 -9.65 9.44 4.64
CA LEU A 69 -10.69 8.80 3.85
C LEU A 69 -11.26 7.66 4.68
N GLU A 70 -11.36 6.47 4.11
CA GLU A 70 -11.91 5.29 4.78
C GLU A 70 -10.83 4.29 5.18
N GLN A 71 -9.59 4.72 5.23
CA GLN A 71 -8.45 3.86 5.54
C GLN A 71 -8.42 2.65 4.60
N LEU A 72 -8.32 1.43 5.12
CA LEU A 72 -8.28 0.24 4.27
C LEU A 72 -9.59 -0.02 3.54
N ASP A 73 -10.69 0.55 4.00
CA ASP A 73 -11.99 0.43 3.33
C ASP A 73 -12.18 1.45 2.22
N THR A 74 -11.19 2.32 1.99
CA THR A 74 -11.25 3.30 0.91
C THR A 74 -11.41 2.58 -0.43
N VAL A 75 -12.44 2.95 -1.17
CA VAL A 75 -12.72 2.36 -2.48
C VAL A 75 -11.70 2.85 -3.49
N VAL A 76 -11.21 1.93 -4.31
CA VAL A 76 -10.33 2.27 -5.43
C VAL A 76 -10.97 1.80 -6.72
N VAL A 77 -10.63 2.48 -7.81
CA VAL A 77 -11.14 2.14 -9.14
C VAL A 77 -9.97 2.02 -10.10
N ASP A 78 -10.25 1.45 -11.25
CA ASP A 78 -9.24 1.27 -12.29
C ASP A 78 -8.58 2.60 -12.62
N GLY A 79 -7.26 2.60 -12.64
CA GLY A 79 -6.48 3.81 -12.93
C GLY A 79 -6.07 4.61 -11.71
N ASP A 80 -6.56 4.28 -10.51
CA ASP A 80 -6.10 4.93 -9.30
C ASP A 80 -4.65 4.57 -9.01
N VAL A 81 -3.96 5.47 -8.32
CA VAL A 81 -2.58 5.26 -7.89
C VAL A 81 -2.52 5.28 -6.38
N LEU A 82 -1.98 4.23 -5.81
CA LEU A 82 -1.71 4.17 -4.38
C LEU A 82 -0.21 4.38 -4.17
N SER A 83 0.15 5.39 -3.41
CA SER A 83 1.54 5.67 -3.09
C SER A 83 1.81 5.28 -1.66
N ILE A 84 2.77 4.39 -1.46
CA ILE A 84 3.16 3.92 -0.13
C ILE A 84 4.41 4.69 0.27
N LEU A 85 4.33 5.37 1.42
CA LEU A 85 5.42 6.19 1.92
C LEU A 85 5.74 5.78 3.34
N PRO A 86 7.03 5.72 3.71
CA PRO A 86 7.36 5.45 5.09
C PRO A 86 6.99 6.64 5.96
N ALA A 87 6.38 6.38 7.11
CA ALA A 87 6.16 7.41 8.11
C ALA A 87 7.42 7.49 8.95
N VAL A 88 8.19 8.54 8.78
CA VAL A 88 9.45 8.69 9.50
C VAL A 88 9.13 9.18 10.90
N ALA A 89 9.47 8.37 11.90
CA ALA A 89 9.24 8.75 13.29
C ALA A 89 10.09 9.97 13.63
N GLY A 90 9.44 10.98 14.17
CA GLY A 90 10.14 12.17 14.64
C GLY A 90 10.53 13.14 13.56
N GLY A 91 10.04 12.95 12.37
CA GLY A 91 10.42 13.94 11.37
C GLY A 91 9.83 13.71 10.07
#